data_3e6bd2ba2fc9873fe82df36c81506e26
#
_entry.id   3e6bd2ba2fc9873fe82df36c81506e26
#
_cell.length_a   1.000
_cell.length_b   1.000
_cell.length_c   1.000
_cell.angle_alpha   90.00
_cell.angle_beta   90.00
_cell.angle_gamma   90.00
#
_symmetry.space_group_name_H-M   'P 1'
#
loop_
_entity.id
_entity.type
_entity.pdbx_description
1 polymer ?
#
loop_
_entity_poly.entity_id
_entity_poly.type
_entity_poly.pdbx_seq_one_letter_code
_entity_poly.pdbx_strand_id
1 'polypeptide(L)'
;MAQKVTQTQPEMSVYEAETVTLDCTFDTRVSNYYLFWYKQPPSREMLLIIRQEANKQENATNNRFSVNFQKADKSFSLRISAAQLGDAAMYLCALMEGTVTGATERGLQKPQTSASVQRSGEGGG
;
A
#
# COMPACT_ATOMS: atom_id res chain seq x y z
N MET A 1 -21.37 -7.33 -2.59
CA MET A 1 -20.62 -6.89 -2.73
C MET A 1 -19.53 -7.34 -3.20
N ALA A 2 -19.01 -7.03 -3.90
CA ALA A 2 -17.99 -7.59 -4.59
C ALA A 2 -16.65 -7.08 -4.22
N GLN A 3 -16.56 -5.98 -3.61
CA GLN A 3 -15.29 -5.34 -3.38
C GLN A 3 -14.76 -5.64 -2.01
N LYS A 4 -13.50 -5.99 -1.90
CA LYS A 4 -12.91 -6.30 -0.63
C LYS A 4 -11.41 -6.09 -0.68
N VAL A 5 -10.83 -5.52 0.35
CA VAL A 5 -9.40 -5.33 0.46
C VAL A 5 -8.97 -5.76 1.85
N THR A 6 -7.88 -6.48 1.92
CA THR A 6 -7.40 -7.02 3.19
C THR A 6 -5.90 -6.79 3.32
N GLN A 7 -5.48 -6.29 4.45
CA GLN A 7 -4.09 -6.20 4.81
C GLN A 7 -3.89 -7.11 6.01
N THR A 8 -2.98 -8.06 5.90
CA THR A 8 -2.84 -9.07 6.92
C THR A 8 -1.84 -8.69 7.98
N GLN A 9 -1.13 -7.61 7.79
CA GLN A 9 -0.08 -7.22 8.70
C GLN A 9 -0.46 -5.94 9.40
N PRO A 10 -1.08 -5.99 10.59
CA PRO A 10 -1.48 -4.75 11.24
C PRO A 10 -0.30 -3.91 11.67
N GLU A 11 0.82 -4.55 11.96
CA GLU A 11 2.00 -3.81 12.36
C GLU A 11 3.24 -4.44 11.79
N MET A 12 4.21 -3.64 11.43
CA MET A 12 5.49 -4.12 10.97
C MET A 12 6.58 -3.26 11.56
N SER A 13 7.70 -3.87 11.89
CA SER A 13 8.88 -3.17 12.39
C SER A 13 10.08 -3.60 11.58
N VAL A 14 10.85 -2.65 11.11
CA VAL A 14 12.05 -2.96 10.36
C VAL A 14 13.15 -2.00 10.81
N TYR A 15 14.36 -2.28 10.40
CA TYR A 15 15.47 -1.39 10.67
C TYR A 15 15.75 -0.52 9.46
N GLU A 16 16.38 0.61 9.73
CA GLU A 16 16.79 1.51 8.69
C GLU A 16 17.57 0.78 7.62
N ALA A 17 17.42 1.16 6.38
CA ALA A 17 18.11 0.60 5.22
C ALA A 17 17.58 -0.75 4.77
N GLU A 18 16.72 -1.37 5.53
CA GLU A 18 16.15 -2.64 5.11
C GLU A 18 15.00 -2.41 4.13
N THR A 19 14.56 -3.46 3.49
CA THR A 19 13.42 -3.40 2.59
C THR A 19 12.17 -3.86 3.33
N VAL A 20 11.12 -3.09 3.20
CA VAL A 20 9.84 -3.40 3.85
C VAL A 20 8.88 -3.85 2.77
N THR A 21 8.12 -4.90 3.04
CA THR A 21 7.07 -5.32 2.11
C THR A 21 5.76 -5.38 2.90
N LEU A 22 4.78 -4.65 2.42
CA LEU A 22 3.47 -4.61 3.04
C LEU A 22 2.50 -5.32 2.10
N ASP A 23 1.80 -6.32 2.63
CA ASP A 23 0.93 -7.13 1.81
C ASP A 23 -0.48 -6.58 1.77
N CYS A 24 -1.12 -6.74 0.63
CA CYS A 24 -2.52 -6.36 0.48
C CYS A 24 -3.12 -7.32 -0.53
N THR A 25 -4.28 -7.86 -0.21
CA THR A 25 -5.02 -8.66 -1.17
C THR A 25 -6.36 -7.99 -1.40
N PHE A 26 -6.95 -8.23 -2.53
CA PHE A 26 -8.19 -7.58 -2.89
C PHE A 26 -9.10 -8.54 -3.62
N ASP A 27 -10.36 -8.19 -3.72
CA ASP A 27 -11.31 -8.98 -4.45
C ASP A 27 -12.30 -8.03 -5.09
N THR A 28 -12.59 -8.23 -6.37
CA THR A 28 -13.52 -7.40 -7.08
C THR A 28 -14.08 -8.20 -8.25
N ARG A 29 -15.29 -7.91 -8.65
CA ARG A 29 -15.89 -8.60 -9.76
C ARG A 29 -15.74 -7.84 -11.06
N VAL A 30 -15.23 -6.62 -11.02
CA VAL A 30 -15.07 -5.86 -12.24
C VAL A 30 -13.64 -5.99 -12.73
N SER A 31 -13.42 -5.79 -14.01
CA SER A 31 -12.09 -5.88 -14.57
C SER A 31 -11.41 -4.53 -14.67
N ASN A 32 -12.15 -3.46 -14.46
CA ASN A 32 -11.60 -2.13 -14.61
C ASN A 32 -11.57 -1.49 -13.25
N TYR A 33 -10.41 -1.44 -12.63
CA TYR A 33 -10.28 -0.91 -11.29
C TYR A 33 -8.91 -0.31 -11.09
N TYR A 34 -8.75 0.40 -9.97
CA TYR A 34 -7.49 1.03 -9.61
C TYR A 34 -7.13 0.60 -8.20
N LEU A 35 -5.85 0.47 -7.93
CA LEU A 35 -5.36 0.14 -6.62
C LEU A 35 -4.43 1.26 -6.17
N PHE A 36 -4.47 1.56 -4.88
CA PHE A 36 -3.70 2.67 -4.34
C PHE A 36 -3.02 2.27 -3.05
N TRP A 37 -1.87 2.86 -2.78
CA TRP A 37 -1.25 2.82 -1.48
C TRP A 37 -1.15 4.26 -0.99
N TYR A 38 -1.61 4.48 0.23
CA TYR A 38 -1.53 5.79 0.86
C TYR A 38 -0.66 5.68 2.11
N LYS A 39 -0.05 6.79 2.49
CA LYS A 39 0.74 6.89 3.70
C LYS A 39 0.08 7.93 4.57
N GLN A 40 -0.08 7.62 5.85
CA GLN A 40 -0.62 8.58 6.80
C GLN A 40 0.39 8.76 7.91
N PRO A 41 1.21 9.80 7.85
CA PRO A 41 2.19 10.06 8.90
C PRO A 41 1.48 10.58 10.16
N PRO A 42 2.21 10.82 11.24
CA PRO A 42 1.57 11.30 12.45
C PRO A 42 0.78 12.58 12.28
N SER A 43 1.09 13.37 11.26
CA SER A 43 0.32 14.57 11.00
C SER A 43 -1.08 14.28 10.52
N ARG A 44 -1.35 13.00 10.22
CA ARG A 44 -2.67 12.56 9.81
C ARG A 44 -3.09 12.98 8.43
N GLU A 45 -2.21 13.54 7.63
CA GLU A 45 -2.53 13.81 6.25
C GLU A 45 -2.44 12.54 5.45
N MET A 46 -3.39 12.32 4.56
CA MET A 46 -3.35 11.15 3.69
C MET A 46 -2.56 11.51 2.45
N LEU A 47 -1.46 10.83 2.25
CA LEU A 47 -0.60 11.10 1.11
C LEU A 47 -0.63 9.91 0.16
N LEU A 48 -0.93 10.17 -1.10
CA LEU A 48 -0.92 9.10 -2.09
C LEU A 48 0.52 8.77 -2.42
N ILE A 49 0.89 7.51 -2.28
CA ILE A 49 2.23 7.06 -2.61
C ILE A 49 2.28 6.57 -4.04
N ILE A 50 1.36 5.70 -4.42
CA ILE A 50 1.48 5.04 -5.70
C ILE A 50 0.12 4.52 -6.13
N ARG A 51 -0.12 4.49 -7.42
CA ARG A 51 -1.37 4.03 -7.99
C ARG A 51 -1.07 2.99 -9.07
N GLN A 52 -1.90 1.99 -9.15
CA GLN A 52 -1.75 0.95 -10.17
C GLN A 52 -3.10 0.75 -10.86
N GLU A 53 -3.09 0.75 -12.18
CA GLU A 53 -4.28 0.47 -12.96
C GLU A 53 -4.33 -1.00 -13.28
N ALA A 54 -5.50 -1.58 -13.22
CA ALA A 54 -5.63 -3.01 -13.44
C ALA A 54 -5.22 -3.47 -14.83
N ASN A 55 -5.40 -2.59 -15.81
CA ASN A 55 -5.04 -2.99 -17.14
C ASN A 55 -3.60 -2.71 -17.50
N LYS A 56 -2.79 -2.20 -16.64
CA LYS A 56 -1.38 -2.01 -16.91
C LYS A 56 -0.63 -3.23 -16.46
N GLN A 57 0.25 -3.73 -17.32
CA GLN A 57 0.99 -4.92 -16.96
C GLN A 57 2.21 -4.61 -16.14
N GLU A 58 2.71 -3.41 -16.24
CA GLU A 58 3.91 -3.06 -15.51
C GLU A 58 3.58 -2.67 -14.10
N ASN A 59 4.41 -3.08 -13.16
CA ASN A 59 4.23 -2.67 -11.78
C ASN A 59 4.63 -1.22 -11.62
N ALA A 60 3.83 -0.46 -10.90
CA ALA A 60 4.10 0.96 -10.69
C ALA A 60 5.29 1.15 -9.77
N THR A 61 6.04 2.20 -9.98
CA THR A 61 7.16 2.54 -9.12
C THR A 61 7.16 4.04 -8.87
N ASN A 62 7.71 4.44 -7.73
CA ASN A 62 7.82 5.85 -7.38
C ASN A 62 9.00 5.98 -6.41
N ASN A 63 10.17 6.33 -6.90
CA ASN A 63 11.37 6.45 -6.07
C ASN A 63 11.63 5.14 -5.34
N ARG A 64 11.69 5.14 -4.03
CA ARG A 64 11.99 3.93 -3.28
C ARG A 64 10.78 3.03 -3.13
N PHE A 65 9.62 3.46 -3.60
CA PHE A 65 8.40 2.67 -3.49
C PHE A 65 8.12 1.94 -4.79
N SER A 66 7.68 0.70 -4.69
CA SER A 66 7.25 -0.03 -5.86
C SER A 66 6.16 -1.00 -5.42
N VAL A 67 5.38 -1.48 -6.35
CA VAL A 67 4.34 -2.42 -6.02
C VAL A 67 4.54 -3.70 -6.79
N ASN A 68 4.06 -4.78 -6.22
CA ASN A 68 4.04 -6.06 -6.91
C ASN A 68 2.57 -6.40 -7.07
N PHE A 69 2.06 -6.17 -8.27
CA PHE A 69 0.66 -6.38 -8.57
C PHE A 69 0.53 -7.72 -9.29
N GLN A 70 -0.12 -8.68 -8.65
CA GLN A 70 -0.34 -9.99 -9.24
C GLN A 70 -1.84 -10.16 -9.41
N LYS A 71 -2.33 -9.87 -10.61
CA LYS A 71 -3.75 -9.86 -10.85
C LYS A 71 -4.39 -11.23 -10.59
N ALA A 72 -3.73 -12.27 -11.02
CA ALA A 72 -4.27 -13.61 -10.84
C ALA A 72 -4.35 -14.00 -9.38
N ASP A 73 -3.42 -13.53 -8.57
CA ASP A 73 -3.42 -13.84 -7.16
C ASP A 73 -4.18 -12.81 -6.35
N LYS A 74 -4.64 -11.77 -6.99
CA LYS A 74 -5.37 -10.70 -6.33
C LYS A 74 -4.55 -10.10 -5.20
N SER A 75 -3.28 -9.86 -5.49
CA SER A 75 -2.38 -9.29 -4.49
C SER A 75 -1.78 -8.00 -5.01
N PHE A 76 -1.52 -7.08 -4.10
CA PHE A 76 -1.00 -5.76 -4.43
C PHE A 76 -0.10 -5.33 -3.27
N SER A 77 1.13 -5.77 -3.30
CA SER A 77 2.05 -5.51 -2.20
C SER A 77 2.85 -4.25 -2.45
N LEU A 78 3.15 -3.52 -1.40
CA LEU A 78 3.99 -2.33 -1.48
C LEU A 78 5.36 -2.68 -0.95
N ARG A 79 6.38 -2.29 -1.70
CA ARG A 79 7.76 -2.54 -1.30
C ARG A 79 8.44 -1.19 -1.12
N ILE A 80 9.04 -0.99 0.03
CA ILE A 80 9.78 0.23 0.33
C ILE A 80 11.23 -0.19 0.49
N SER A 81 12.08 0.27 -0.40
CA SER A 81 13.49 -0.10 -0.32
C SER A 81 14.26 0.95 0.46
N ALA A 82 15.33 0.53 1.10
CA ALA A 82 16.18 1.43 1.88
C ALA A 82 15.36 2.25 2.87
N ALA A 83 14.67 1.56 3.74
CA ALA A 83 13.75 2.21 4.67
C ALA A 83 14.41 3.33 5.44
N GLN A 84 13.70 4.42 5.62
CA GLN A 84 14.17 5.59 6.35
C GLN A 84 13.27 5.80 7.56
N LEU A 85 13.78 6.47 8.56
CA LEU A 85 12.99 6.72 9.75
C LEU A 85 11.71 7.49 9.41
N GLY A 86 11.76 8.33 8.42
CA GLY A 86 10.56 9.06 8.01
C GLY A 86 9.50 8.19 7.35
N ASP A 87 9.80 6.92 7.09
CA ASP A 87 8.80 6.02 6.51
C ASP A 87 7.88 5.45 7.58
N ALA A 88 8.14 5.70 8.84
CA ALA A 88 7.25 5.23 9.90
C ALA A 88 5.89 5.93 9.78
N ALA A 89 4.85 5.15 9.57
CA ALA A 89 3.52 5.71 9.32
C ALA A 89 2.52 4.59 9.23
N MET A 90 1.27 4.96 9.09
CA MET A 90 0.23 4.00 8.75
C MET A 90 0.15 3.94 7.24
N TYR A 91 0.01 2.74 6.71
CA TYR A 91 -0.08 2.55 5.27
C TYR A 91 -1.40 1.90 4.93
N LEU A 92 -2.11 2.46 3.96
CA LEU A 92 -3.43 1.99 3.60
C LEU A 92 -3.46 1.55 2.15
N CYS A 93 -3.97 0.37 1.93
CA CYS A 93 -4.18 -0.18 0.60
C CYS A 93 -5.66 0.05 0.25
N ALA A 94 -5.94 0.56 -0.92
CA ALA A 94 -7.30 0.89 -1.31
C ALA A 94 -7.61 0.38 -2.70
N LEU A 95 -8.86 0.06 -2.92
CA LEU A 95 -9.34 -0.40 -4.21
C LEU A 95 -10.50 0.48 -4.63
N MET A 96 -10.47 0.96 -5.86
CA MET A 96 -11.58 1.73 -6.40
C MET A 96 -11.96 1.14 -7.73
N GLU A 97 -13.23 0.81 -7.92
CA GLU A 97 -13.69 0.28 -9.18
C GLU A 97 -13.86 1.42 -10.15
N GLY A 98 -13.28 1.25 -11.31
CA GLY A 98 -13.08 2.37 -12.20
C GLY A 98 -14.29 2.90 -12.90
N THR A 99 -15.35 2.13 -12.92
CA THR A 99 -16.52 2.60 -13.62
C THR A 99 -17.43 3.42 -12.74
N VAL A 100 -17.12 3.54 -11.48
CA VAL A 100 -18.01 4.25 -10.60
C VAL A 100 -17.84 5.72 -10.79
N THR A 101 -18.91 6.42 -11.05
CA THR A 101 -18.87 7.83 -11.27
C THR A 101 -19.45 8.54 -10.07
N GLY A 102 -18.69 9.37 -9.45
CA GLY A 102 -19.20 10.18 -8.36
C GLY A 102 -19.39 9.45 -7.06
N ALA A 103 -19.08 8.19 -7.00
CA ALA A 103 -19.28 7.47 -5.78
C ALA A 103 -17.98 7.08 -5.16
N THR A 104 -17.11 7.97 -5.03
CA THR A 104 -15.78 7.63 -4.71
C THR A 104 -15.59 7.03 -3.37
N GLU A 105 -16.17 7.61 -2.35
CA GLU A 105 -15.87 7.10 -1.07
C GLU A 105 -16.47 5.83 -0.78
N ARG A 106 -17.60 5.52 -1.35
CA ARG A 106 -18.19 4.27 -1.11
C ARG A 106 -17.43 3.16 -1.70
N GLY A 107 -16.67 3.40 -2.75
CA GLY A 107 -15.95 2.34 -3.43
C GLY A 107 -14.59 2.07 -2.85
N LEU A 108 -14.18 2.77 -1.80
CA LEU A 108 -12.85 2.57 -1.27
C LEU A 108 -12.86 1.69 -0.05
N GLN A 109 -11.93 0.74 -0.02
CA GLN A 109 -11.69 -0.08 1.14
C GLN A 109 -10.35 0.35 1.70
N LYS A 110 -10.25 0.57 3.01
CA LYS A 110 -9.05 1.15 3.57
C LYS A 110 -8.55 0.44 4.81
N PRO A 111 -8.11 -0.79 4.71
CA PRO A 111 -7.43 -1.39 5.84
C PRO A 111 -6.09 -0.71 6.04
N GLN A 112 -5.48 -0.89 7.16
CA GLN A 112 -4.26 -0.17 7.50
C GLN A 112 -3.20 -1.10 8.03
N THR A 113 -1.96 -0.77 7.75
CA THR A 113 -0.81 -1.42 8.35
C THR A 113 0.07 -0.32 8.95
N SER A 114 0.40 -0.45 10.21
CA SER A 114 1.29 0.49 10.86
C SER A 114 2.72 0.02 10.64
N ALA A 115 3.56 0.86 10.09
CA ALA A 115 4.95 0.51 9.87
C ALA A 115 5.84 1.42 10.69
N SER A 116 6.77 0.83 11.40
CA SER A 116 7.73 1.60 12.16
C SER A 116 9.13 1.23 11.67
N VAL A 117 10.02 2.18 11.67
CA VAL A 117 11.37 1.98 11.20
C VAL A 117 12.32 2.36 12.32
N GLN A 118 13.23 1.47 12.66
CA GLN A 118 14.15 1.68 13.75
C GLN A 118 15.55 1.91 13.23
N ARG A 119 16.36 2.60 13.99
CA ARG A 119 17.72 2.83 13.59
C ARG A 119 18.45 1.54 13.61
N SER A 120 19.17 1.28 12.54
CA SER A 120 19.93 0.06 12.52
C SER A 120 21.24 0.27 13.19
N GLY A 121 21.69 -0.70 13.76
CA GLY A 121 22.99 -0.73 14.23
C GLY A 121 23.35 0.08 15.35
N GLU A 122 22.66 0.70 15.86
CA GLU A 122 23.03 1.41 16.72
C GLU A 122 23.25 1.03 17.72
N GLY A 123 23.30 0.29 17.65
CA GLY A 123 23.47 -0.20 18.60
C GLY A 123 23.95 0.47 19.49
N GLY A 124 24.49 0.64 19.37
CA GLY A 124 25.03 1.14 20.22
C GLY A 124 24.47 1.90 20.68
N GLY A 125 24.07 2.07 20.16
CA GLY A 125 23.40 2.97 20.62
C GLY A 125 23.38 3.02 21.38
#